data_056d17229a38167ee626aff25e02920f
#
_entry.id   056d17229a38167ee626aff25e02920f
#
_cell.length_a   1.000
_cell.length_b   1.000
_cell.length_c   1.000
_cell.angle_alpha   90.00
_cell.angle_beta   90.00
_cell.angle_gamma   90.00
#
_symmetry.space_group_name_H-M   'P 1'
#
loop_
_entity.id
_entity.type
_entity.pdbx_description
1 polymer ?
#
loop_
_entity_poly.entity_id
_entity_poly.type
_entity_poly.pdbx_seq_one_letter_code
_entity_poly.pdbx_strand_id
1 'polypeptide(L)'
;MVAILEQIYKASHVEKFPDSQDAVENLIVVQEGMIQKLEDHRSTILSLLQKGKDLSREAKAPEFLREDVRSLEATWNDCYGAATNSLRKLKDTEKVWQNYKSQKAVMTKLLEDAEAELVKIVPKHSHKKIQSDLKVNKEMRDDIKRATDDLMVKMRELSETLATVASKEQQEEFAKEMAELEARLNELLASCDEKIKTLESLNVQWINFNRNLSDMKSFVESARKNLHQITSLDMSPDDRLRMTRDLQNQVKDRMKTLQDLERDAQYLFSDSVNLAEVEDIKVQVETVKEEVNVLHTEVDDHSANQPLEA
;
A
#
# COMPACT_ATOMS: atom_id res chain seq x y z
N MET A 1 -9.27 -15.39 59.24
CA MET A 1 -9.15 -14.14 58.46
C MET A 1 -7.76 -14.00 57.87
N VAL A 2 -6.68 -14.01 58.66
CA VAL A 2 -5.29 -13.90 58.14
C VAL A 2 -4.98 -14.95 57.05
N ALA A 3 -5.36 -16.20 57.23
CA ALA A 3 -5.14 -17.25 56.23
C ALA A 3 -5.83 -16.97 54.86
N ILE A 4 -6.99 -16.33 54.87
CA ILE A 4 -7.69 -15.92 53.64
C ILE A 4 -6.93 -14.77 52.96
N LEU A 5 -6.47 -13.80 53.71
CA LEU A 5 -5.68 -12.68 53.19
C LEU A 5 -4.34 -13.16 52.63
N GLU A 6 -3.67 -14.12 53.30
CA GLU A 6 -2.43 -14.72 52.78
C GLU A 6 -2.64 -15.49 51.51
N GLN A 7 -3.75 -16.22 51.36
CA GLN A 7 -4.10 -16.94 50.11
C GLN A 7 -4.36 -15.98 48.97
N ILE A 8 -5.10 -14.90 49.23
CA ILE A 8 -5.36 -13.85 48.23
C ILE A 8 -4.06 -13.11 47.84
N TYR A 9 -3.20 -12.82 48.85
CA TYR A 9 -1.91 -12.19 48.60
C TYR A 9 -1.02 -13.03 47.67
N LYS A 10 -0.88 -14.34 47.97
CA LYS A 10 -0.13 -15.27 47.14
C LYS A 10 -0.70 -15.41 45.75
N ALA A 11 -2.01 -15.47 45.61
CA ALA A 11 -2.70 -15.57 44.33
C ALA A 11 -2.66 -14.23 43.53
N SER A 12 -2.52 -13.08 44.18
CA SER A 12 -2.37 -11.79 43.53
C SER A 12 -0.96 -11.53 42.99
N HIS A 13 0.05 -12.29 43.45
CA HIS A 13 1.40 -12.26 42.90
C HIS A 13 1.47 -13.18 41.67
N VAL A 14 1.19 -12.61 40.51
CA VAL A 14 1.37 -13.30 39.22
C VAL A 14 2.87 -13.33 38.92
N GLU A 15 3.54 -14.45 39.24
CA GLU A 15 4.99 -14.63 38.96
C GLU A 15 5.31 -14.69 37.48
N LYS A 16 4.35 -15.10 36.64
CA LYS A 16 4.48 -15.12 35.17
C LYS A 16 3.24 -14.49 34.55
N PHE A 17 3.46 -13.52 33.69
CA PHE A 17 2.39 -13.00 32.85
C PHE A 17 1.92 -14.11 31.88
N PRO A 18 0.62 -14.16 31.61
CA PRO A 18 0.04 -15.21 30.78
C PRO A 18 0.48 -15.10 29.33
N ASP A 19 0.61 -16.26 28.71
CA ASP A 19 1.17 -16.43 27.37
C ASP A 19 0.19 -16.14 26.23
N SER A 20 -1.05 -15.73 26.52
CA SER A 20 -2.05 -15.45 25.50
C SER A 20 -3.05 -14.41 25.99
N GLN A 21 -3.75 -13.75 25.05
CA GLN A 21 -4.83 -12.83 25.38
C GLN A 21 -5.92 -13.51 26.21
N ASP A 22 -6.34 -14.73 25.83
CA ASP A 22 -7.38 -15.48 26.53
C ASP A 22 -6.95 -15.79 27.98
N ALA A 23 -5.67 -16.08 28.18
CA ALA A 23 -5.12 -16.29 29.51
C ALA A 23 -5.07 -14.99 30.34
N VAL A 24 -4.80 -13.82 29.72
CA VAL A 24 -4.93 -12.51 30.38
C VAL A 24 -6.37 -12.24 30.79
N GLU A 25 -7.33 -12.45 29.90
CA GLU A 25 -8.78 -12.26 30.17
C GLU A 25 -9.24 -13.16 31.32
N ASN A 26 -8.85 -14.43 31.30
CA ASN A 26 -9.16 -15.36 32.40
C ASN A 26 -8.57 -14.91 33.74
N LEU A 27 -7.33 -14.41 33.74
CA LEU A 27 -6.70 -13.89 34.97
C LEU A 27 -7.36 -12.60 35.47
N ILE A 28 -7.84 -11.75 34.57
CA ILE A 28 -8.63 -10.57 34.95
C ILE A 28 -9.88 -10.99 35.71
N VAL A 29 -10.64 -11.98 35.21
CA VAL A 29 -11.85 -12.51 35.88
C VAL A 29 -11.51 -13.09 37.25
N VAL A 30 -10.43 -13.86 37.35
CA VAL A 30 -9.98 -14.41 38.64
C VAL A 30 -9.60 -13.30 39.62
N GLN A 31 -8.87 -12.28 39.16
CA GLN A 31 -8.41 -11.17 39.99
C GLN A 31 -9.56 -10.27 40.44
N GLU A 32 -10.55 -10.01 39.57
CA GLU A 32 -11.78 -9.30 39.92
C GLU A 32 -12.56 -10.08 41.00
N GLY A 33 -12.66 -11.41 40.87
CA GLY A 33 -13.28 -12.24 41.90
C GLY A 33 -12.55 -12.20 43.24
N MET A 34 -11.21 -12.08 43.25
CA MET A 34 -10.45 -11.92 44.50
C MET A 34 -10.69 -10.55 45.14
N ILE A 35 -10.71 -9.48 44.36
CA ILE A 35 -11.02 -8.13 44.88
C ILE A 35 -12.43 -8.10 45.45
N GLN A 36 -13.40 -8.71 44.76
CA GLN A 36 -14.78 -8.81 45.27
C GLN A 36 -14.82 -9.50 46.65
N LYS A 37 -14.10 -10.59 46.84
CA LYS A 37 -13.99 -11.25 48.16
C LYS A 37 -13.38 -10.35 49.21
N LEU A 38 -12.36 -9.54 48.87
CA LEU A 38 -11.78 -8.56 49.77
C LEU A 38 -12.80 -7.47 50.14
N GLU A 39 -13.56 -6.96 49.16
CA GLU A 39 -14.61 -5.97 49.42
C GLU A 39 -15.72 -6.50 50.31
N ASP A 40 -16.15 -7.77 50.09
CA ASP A 40 -17.16 -8.44 50.93
C ASP A 40 -16.73 -8.53 52.38
N HIS A 41 -15.44 -8.66 52.69
CA HIS A 41 -14.90 -8.69 54.04
C HIS A 41 -14.43 -7.36 54.57
N ARG A 42 -14.42 -6.31 53.79
CA ARG A 42 -13.88 -4.99 54.10
C ARG A 42 -14.49 -4.40 55.38
N SER A 43 -15.81 -4.39 55.49
CA SER A 43 -16.52 -3.82 56.61
C SER A 43 -16.16 -4.55 57.94
N THR A 44 -16.05 -5.87 57.88
CA THR A 44 -15.67 -6.71 59.03
C THR A 44 -14.23 -6.44 59.45
N ILE A 45 -13.28 -6.35 58.52
CA ILE A 45 -11.89 -6.10 58.80
C ILE A 45 -11.69 -4.69 59.37
N LEU A 46 -12.33 -3.67 58.81
CA LEU A 46 -12.24 -2.29 59.31
C LEU A 46 -12.84 -2.18 60.73
N SER A 47 -13.95 -2.88 61.03
CA SER A 47 -14.53 -2.94 62.36
C SER A 47 -13.60 -3.59 63.35
N LEU A 48 -12.96 -4.73 62.99
CA LEU A 48 -11.98 -5.42 63.82
C LEU A 48 -10.74 -4.54 64.10
N LEU A 49 -10.21 -3.88 63.08
CA LEU A 49 -9.09 -2.97 63.21
C LEU A 49 -9.42 -1.77 64.13
N GLN A 50 -10.63 -1.19 63.99
CA GLN A 50 -11.07 -0.11 64.86
C GLN A 50 -11.18 -0.57 66.31
N LYS A 51 -11.85 -1.68 66.55
CA LYS A 51 -11.96 -2.24 67.92
C LYS A 51 -10.61 -2.61 68.50
N GLY A 52 -9.74 -3.21 67.72
CA GLY A 52 -8.35 -3.52 68.12
C GLY A 52 -7.55 -2.29 68.51
N LYS A 53 -7.66 -1.22 67.68
CA LYS A 53 -7.02 0.09 67.95
C LYS A 53 -7.54 0.72 69.25
N ASP A 54 -8.84 0.67 69.49
CA ASP A 54 -9.43 1.23 70.68
C ASP A 54 -8.99 0.48 71.96
N LEU A 55 -9.00 -0.87 71.90
CA LEU A 55 -8.51 -1.73 72.98
C LEU A 55 -7.01 -1.56 73.22
N SER A 56 -6.21 -1.37 72.17
CA SER A 56 -4.76 -1.17 72.30
C SER A 56 -4.34 0.16 72.92
N ARG A 57 -5.27 1.14 73.04
CA ARG A 57 -5.07 2.42 73.69
C ARG A 57 -5.28 2.36 75.19
N GLU A 58 -5.90 1.29 75.69
CA GLU A 58 -6.08 1.11 77.13
C GLU A 58 -4.73 0.93 77.82
N ALA A 59 -4.59 1.52 79.07
CA ALA A 59 -3.34 1.52 79.81
C ALA A 59 -2.80 0.12 80.18
N LYS A 60 -3.66 -0.89 80.17
CA LYS A 60 -3.33 -2.28 80.49
C LYS A 60 -3.36 -3.18 79.27
N ALA A 61 -3.40 -2.65 78.01
CA ALA A 61 -3.44 -3.41 76.82
C ALA A 61 -2.17 -4.28 76.68
N PRO A 62 -2.30 -5.58 76.40
CA PRO A 62 -1.17 -6.45 76.14
C PRO A 62 -0.39 -6.03 74.88
N GLU A 63 0.95 -6.17 74.90
CA GLU A 63 1.83 -5.79 73.76
C GLU A 63 1.46 -6.52 72.49
N PHE A 64 1.17 -7.81 72.60
CA PHE A 64 0.76 -8.64 71.44
C PHE A 64 -0.46 -8.10 70.70
N LEU A 65 -1.40 -7.45 71.42
CA LEU A 65 -2.59 -6.87 70.77
C LEU A 65 -2.22 -5.74 69.83
N ARG A 66 -1.23 -4.93 70.22
CA ARG A 66 -0.73 -3.83 69.36
C ARG A 66 -0.01 -4.35 68.12
N GLU A 67 0.74 -5.44 68.27
CA GLU A 67 1.42 -6.10 67.15
C GLU A 67 0.43 -6.77 66.21
N ASP A 68 -0.59 -7.49 66.72
CA ASP A 68 -1.63 -8.12 65.94
C ASP A 68 -2.44 -7.12 65.13
N VAL A 69 -2.81 -5.98 65.72
CA VAL A 69 -3.53 -4.92 65.00
C VAL A 69 -2.69 -4.32 63.90
N ARG A 70 -1.39 -4.04 64.11
CA ARG A 70 -0.47 -3.53 63.08
C ARG A 70 -0.28 -4.54 61.99
N SER A 71 -0.08 -5.80 62.33
CA SER A 71 0.09 -6.91 61.38
C SER A 71 -1.14 -7.08 60.51
N LEU A 72 -2.35 -7.07 61.10
CA LEU A 72 -3.60 -7.19 60.35
C LEU A 72 -3.78 -5.98 59.39
N GLU A 73 -3.51 -4.78 59.85
CA GLU A 73 -3.61 -3.57 59.01
C GLU A 73 -2.63 -3.59 57.84
N ALA A 74 -1.36 -3.97 58.12
CA ALA A 74 -0.34 -4.12 57.08
C ALA A 74 -0.74 -5.20 56.07
N THR A 75 -1.11 -6.36 56.54
CA THR A 75 -1.53 -7.51 55.67
C THR A 75 -2.73 -7.14 54.81
N TRP A 76 -3.72 -6.41 55.35
CA TRP A 76 -4.86 -5.93 54.60
C TRP A 76 -4.46 -4.98 53.47
N ASN A 77 -3.66 -3.96 53.81
CA ASN A 77 -3.22 -2.94 52.86
C ASN A 77 -2.35 -3.56 51.75
N ASP A 78 -1.44 -4.46 52.10
CA ASP A 78 -0.56 -5.13 51.17
C ASP A 78 -1.37 -6.04 50.23
N CYS A 79 -2.32 -6.82 50.76
CA CYS A 79 -3.17 -7.71 50.03
C CYS A 79 -4.07 -6.95 49.04
N TYR A 80 -4.75 -5.90 49.49
CA TYR A 80 -5.62 -5.06 48.67
C TYR A 80 -4.83 -4.32 47.60
N GLY A 81 -3.68 -3.74 47.99
CA GLY A 81 -2.77 -3.05 47.08
C GLY A 81 -2.20 -3.97 46.02
N ALA A 82 -1.75 -5.16 46.39
CA ALA A 82 -1.26 -6.17 45.43
C ALA A 82 -2.34 -6.60 44.43
N ALA A 83 -3.55 -6.91 44.92
CA ALA A 83 -4.67 -7.33 44.07
C ALA A 83 -5.09 -6.24 43.06
N THR A 84 -5.23 -5.01 43.50
CA THR A 84 -5.62 -3.88 42.66
C THR A 84 -4.53 -3.51 41.64
N ASN A 85 -3.25 -3.54 42.03
CA ASN A 85 -2.14 -3.32 41.14
C ASN A 85 -2.01 -4.42 40.06
N SER A 86 -2.21 -5.68 40.46
CA SER A 86 -2.20 -6.83 39.54
C SER A 86 -3.31 -6.68 38.51
N LEU A 87 -4.55 -6.39 38.96
CA LEU A 87 -5.68 -6.19 38.05
C LEU A 87 -5.41 -5.04 37.07
N ARG A 88 -4.85 -3.92 37.54
CA ARG A 88 -4.52 -2.80 36.66
C ARG A 88 -3.51 -3.20 35.58
N LYS A 89 -2.43 -3.88 35.96
CA LYS A 89 -1.41 -4.37 35.00
C LYS A 89 -2.01 -5.32 33.97
N LEU A 90 -2.86 -6.25 34.41
CA LEU A 90 -3.54 -7.17 33.48
C LEU A 90 -4.46 -6.45 32.49
N LYS A 91 -5.26 -5.48 32.96
CA LYS A 91 -6.11 -4.64 32.09
C LYS A 91 -5.31 -3.79 31.12
N ASP A 92 -4.17 -3.27 31.56
CA ASP A 92 -3.28 -2.51 30.65
C ASP A 92 -2.66 -3.42 29.59
N THR A 93 -2.25 -4.65 29.95
CA THR A 93 -1.75 -5.65 29.02
C THR A 93 -2.83 -6.09 28.02
N GLU A 94 -4.06 -6.31 28.48
CA GLU A 94 -5.21 -6.65 27.63
C GLU A 94 -5.44 -5.58 26.55
N LYS A 95 -5.41 -4.30 26.94
CA LYS A 95 -5.56 -3.18 25.99
C LYS A 95 -4.47 -3.18 24.91
N VAL A 96 -3.22 -3.47 25.30
CA VAL A 96 -2.11 -3.56 24.35
C VAL A 96 -2.32 -4.70 23.37
N TRP A 97 -2.77 -5.87 23.83
CA TRP A 97 -3.14 -7.02 23.00
C TRP A 97 -4.25 -6.68 21.98
N GLN A 98 -5.33 -6.09 22.48
CA GLN A 98 -6.47 -5.67 21.64
C GLN A 98 -6.03 -4.68 20.57
N ASN A 99 -5.18 -3.71 20.96
CA ASN A 99 -4.66 -2.71 20.04
C ASN A 99 -3.74 -3.35 18.98
N TYR A 100 -2.83 -4.25 19.38
CA TYR A 100 -1.99 -4.98 18.43
C TYR A 100 -2.81 -5.76 17.39
N LYS A 101 -3.80 -6.53 17.84
CA LYS A 101 -4.71 -7.28 16.94
C LYS A 101 -5.48 -6.36 16.01
N SER A 102 -5.96 -5.23 16.52
CA SER A 102 -6.67 -4.23 15.71
C SER A 102 -5.77 -3.63 14.63
N GLN A 103 -4.55 -3.22 14.97
CA GLN A 103 -3.60 -2.66 14.00
C GLN A 103 -3.19 -3.70 12.95
N LYS A 104 -2.96 -4.95 13.38
CA LYS A 104 -2.68 -6.08 12.47
C LYS A 104 -3.82 -6.30 11.47
N ALA A 105 -5.07 -6.30 11.94
CA ALA A 105 -6.25 -6.46 11.08
C ALA A 105 -6.37 -5.31 10.06
N VAL A 106 -6.14 -4.06 10.50
CA VAL A 106 -6.13 -2.90 9.61
C VAL A 106 -5.05 -3.02 8.55
N MET A 107 -3.83 -3.42 8.95
CA MET A 107 -2.71 -3.61 8.02
C MET A 107 -2.99 -4.71 7.00
N THR A 108 -3.47 -5.87 7.46
CA THR A 108 -3.81 -6.99 6.58
C THR A 108 -4.86 -6.60 5.55
N LYS A 109 -5.93 -5.93 6.00
CA LYS A 109 -7.00 -5.47 5.10
C LYS A 109 -6.49 -4.45 4.08
N LEU A 110 -5.65 -3.51 4.50
CA LEU A 110 -5.06 -2.52 3.60
C LEU A 110 -4.23 -3.18 2.49
N LEU A 111 -3.43 -4.19 2.83
CA LEU A 111 -2.65 -4.96 1.86
C LEU A 111 -3.57 -5.74 0.89
N GLU A 112 -4.60 -6.42 1.41
CA GLU A 112 -5.57 -7.16 0.60
C GLU A 112 -6.32 -6.25 -0.39
N ASP A 113 -6.81 -5.11 0.06
CA ASP A 113 -7.52 -4.15 -0.77
C ASP A 113 -6.59 -3.60 -1.88
N ALA A 114 -5.33 -3.29 -1.55
CA ALA A 114 -4.36 -2.81 -2.52
C ALA A 114 -3.94 -3.87 -3.54
N GLU A 115 -3.73 -5.12 -3.12
CA GLU A 115 -3.46 -6.26 -4.01
C GLU A 115 -4.62 -6.47 -4.99
N ALA A 116 -5.86 -6.39 -4.50
CA ALA A 116 -7.06 -6.53 -5.35
C ALA A 116 -7.17 -5.40 -6.38
N GLU A 117 -6.85 -4.15 -6.01
CA GLU A 117 -6.83 -3.04 -6.97
C GLU A 117 -5.70 -3.18 -8.00
N LEU A 118 -4.52 -3.64 -7.58
CA LEU A 118 -3.38 -3.84 -8.47
C LEU A 118 -3.66 -4.85 -9.59
N VAL A 119 -4.44 -5.90 -9.30
CA VAL A 119 -4.84 -6.92 -10.28
C VAL A 119 -5.75 -6.33 -11.37
N LYS A 120 -6.55 -5.30 -11.07
CA LYS A 120 -7.47 -4.67 -12.04
C LYS A 120 -6.73 -3.83 -13.10
N ILE A 121 -5.48 -3.47 -12.85
CA ILE A 121 -4.67 -2.65 -13.76
C ILE A 121 -4.08 -3.55 -14.85
N VAL A 122 -4.64 -3.46 -16.05
CA VAL A 122 -4.18 -4.19 -17.23
C VAL A 122 -3.34 -3.28 -18.11
N PRO A 123 -2.11 -3.67 -18.51
CA PRO A 123 -1.16 -2.77 -19.19
C PRO A 123 -1.58 -2.32 -20.59
N LYS A 124 -2.46 -3.06 -21.30
CA LYS A 124 -2.78 -2.82 -22.70
C LYS A 124 -4.19 -2.22 -22.85
N HIS A 125 -4.24 -0.89 -22.90
CA HIS A 125 -5.45 -0.10 -23.13
C HIS A 125 -5.17 1.10 -24.03
N SER A 126 -6.20 1.91 -24.33
CA SER A 126 -6.02 3.19 -24.99
C SER A 126 -5.04 4.09 -24.23
N HIS A 127 -4.40 5.01 -24.94
CA HIS A 127 -3.43 5.95 -24.34
C HIS A 127 -4.01 6.71 -23.13
N LYS A 128 -5.25 7.16 -23.24
CA LYS A 128 -5.97 7.85 -22.16
C LYS A 128 -6.15 6.95 -20.93
N LYS A 129 -6.47 5.68 -21.13
CA LYS A 129 -6.63 4.71 -20.03
C LYS A 129 -5.28 4.43 -19.35
N ILE A 130 -4.20 4.26 -20.14
CA ILE A 130 -2.84 4.08 -19.61
C ILE A 130 -2.41 5.27 -18.75
N GLN A 131 -2.69 6.50 -19.17
CA GLN A 131 -2.39 7.70 -18.39
C GLN A 131 -3.18 7.74 -17.07
N SER A 132 -4.46 7.36 -17.11
CA SER A 132 -5.30 7.27 -15.91
C SER A 132 -4.78 6.21 -14.95
N ASP A 133 -4.49 5.01 -15.44
CA ASP A 133 -4.00 3.89 -14.62
C ASP A 133 -2.61 4.16 -14.03
N LEU A 134 -1.76 4.85 -14.78
CA LEU A 134 -0.45 5.31 -14.29
C LEU A 134 -0.60 6.27 -13.10
N LYS A 135 -1.51 7.24 -13.21
CA LYS A 135 -1.79 8.18 -12.13
C LYS A 135 -2.33 7.46 -10.89
N VAL A 136 -3.37 6.62 -11.07
CA VAL A 136 -4.00 5.86 -9.99
C VAL A 136 -2.98 4.95 -9.28
N ASN A 137 -2.13 4.25 -10.06
CA ASN A 137 -1.15 3.34 -9.46
C ASN A 137 -0.05 4.08 -8.67
N LYS A 138 0.39 5.26 -9.14
CA LYS A 138 1.32 6.12 -8.39
C LYS A 138 0.70 6.62 -7.08
N GLU A 139 -0.54 7.12 -7.14
CA GLU A 139 -1.28 7.59 -5.96
C GLU A 139 -1.48 6.44 -4.95
N MET A 140 -1.93 5.28 -5.42
CA MET A 140 -2.12 4.08 -4.59
C MET A 140 -0.82 3.65 -3.90
N ARG A 141 0.29 3.58 -4.64
CA ARG A 141 1.61 3.22 -4.09
C ARG A 141 2.03 4.17 -2.97
N ASP A 142 1.88 5.47 -3.18
CA ASP A 142 2.28 6.50 -2.21
C ASP A 142 1.35 6.50 -0.98
N ASP A 143 0.05 6.23 -1.18
CA ASP A 143 -0.93 6.11 -0.10
C ASP A 143 -0.66 4.86 0.76
N ILE A 144 -0.39 3.72 0.12
CA ILE A 144 0.01 2.48 0.82
C ILE A 144 1.25 2.76 1.67
N LYS A 145 2.30 3.33 1.08
CA LYS A 145 3.54 3.60 1.80
C LYS A 145 3.31 4.48 3.02
N ARG A 146 2.58 5.59 2.87
CA ARG A 146 2.27 6.50 4.00
C ARG A 146 1.47 5.81 5.10
N ALA A 147 0.42 5.07 4.71
CA ALA A 147 -0.45 4.39 5.68
C ALA A 147 0.30 3.26 6.41
N THR A 148 1.14 2.52 5.71
CA THR A 148 1.86 1.37 6.30
C THR A 148 3.06 1.80 7.15
N ASP A 149 3.76 2.87 6.83
CA ASP A 149 4.88 3.37 7.65
C ASP A 149 4.42 3.64 9.08
N ASP A 150 3.31 4.36 9.28
CA ASP A 150 2.75 4.64 10.60
C ASP A 150 2.25 3.37 11.32
N LEU A 151 1.58 2.47 10.59
CA LEU A 151 1.06 1.22 11.15
C LEU A 151 2.19 0.29 11.61
N MET A 152 3.24 0.15 10.81
CA MET A 152 4.40 -0.69 11.15
C MET A 152 5.13 -0.19 12.38
N VAL A 153 5.30 1.13 12.53
CA VAL A 153 5.90 1.72 13.74
C VAL A 153 5.05 1.39 14.97
N LYS A 154 3.74 1.65 14.91
CA LYS A 154 2.82 1.36 16.02
C LYS A 154 2.79 -0.12 16.39
N MET A 155 2.73 -1.02 15.38
CA MET A 155 2.72 -2.46 15.64
C MET A 155 4.04 -2.93 16.27
N ARG A 156 5.17 -2.37 15.87
CA ARG A 156 6.48 -2.69 16.47
C ARG A 156 6.53 -2.25 17.94
N GLU A 157 6.11 -1.04 18.27
CA GLU A 157 6.04 -0.55 19.63
C GLU A 157 5.11 -1.42 20.51
N LEU A 158 3.95 -1.82 19.98
CA LEU A 158 3.01 -2.70 20.66
C LEU A 158 3.59 -4.11 20.88
N SER A 159 4.25 -4.68 19.86
CA SER A 159 4.89 -5.99 19.96
C SER A 159 6.06 -5.98 20.95
N GLU A 160 6.87 -4.94 20.97
CA GLU A 160 7.93 -4.75 21.97
C GLU A 160 7.37 -4.65 23.39
N THR A 161 6.27 -3.93 23.57
CA THR A 161 5.57 -3.85 24.87
C THR A 161 5.06 -5.23 25.30
N LEU A 162 4.42 -5.98 24.41
CA LEU A 162 3.93 -7.34 24.67
C LEU A 162 5.09 -8.30 24.94
N ALA A 163 6.21 -8.17 24.23
CA ALA A 163 7.38 -9.00 24.42
C ALA A 163 7.96 -8.94 25.85
N THR A 164 7.74 -7.83 26.57
CA THR A 164 8.18 -7.71 27.98
C THR A 164 7.46 -8.67 28.92
N VAL A 165 6.25 -9.14 28.54
CA VAL A 165 5.37 -9.99 29.36
C VAL A 165 5.10 -11.36 28.73
N ALA A 166 5.45 -11.53 27.44
CA ALA A 166 5.19 -12.73 26.65
C ALA A 166 6.26 -13.81 26.85
N SER A 167 5.88 -15.07 26.60
CA SER A 167 6.84 -16.18 26.53
C SER A 167 7.81 -16.03 25.35
N LYS A 168 8.90 -16.81 25.35
CA LYS A 168 9.85 -16.80 24.22
C LYS A 168 9.20 -17.22 22.91
N GLU A 169 8.35 -18.24 22.96
CA GLU A 169 7.62 -18.74 21.80
C GLU A 169 6.74 -17.63 21.20
N GLN A 170 6.08 -16.84 22.04
CA GLN A 170 5.26 -15.72 21.57
C GLN A 170 6.07 -14.56 21.05
N GLN A 171 7.21 -14.26 21.65
CA GLN A 171 8.15 -13.26 21.10
C GLN A 171 8.60 -13.65 19.70
N GLU A 172 8.90 -14.94 19.47
CA GLU A 172 9.25 -15.47 18.15
C GLU A 172 8.06 -15.38 17.17
N GLU A 173 6.84 -15.63 17.63
CA GLU A 173 5.63 -15.52 16.83
C GLU A 173 5.37 -14.06 16.41
N PHE A 174 5.49 -13.09 17.31
CA PHE A 174 5.40 -11.66 16.96
C PHE A 174 6.45 -11.26 15.95
N ALA A 175 7.70 -11.68 16.14
CA ALA A 175 8.77 -11.39 15.20
C ALA A 175 8.49 -11.97 13.81
N LYS A 176 7.97 -13.19 13.76
CA LYS A 176 7.57 -13.86 12.53
C LYS A 176 6.40 -13.16 11.84
N GLU A 177 5.34 -12.82 12.57
CA GLU A 177 4.20 -12.07 12.03
C GLU A 177 4.60 -10.72 11.46
N MET A 178 5.47 -9.98 12.16
CA MET A 178 5.98 -8.70 11.69
C MET A 178 6.81 -8.87 10.42
N ALA A 179 7.69 -9.88 10.38
CA ALA A 179 8.49 -10.17 9.20
C ALA A 179 7.64 -10.58 7.98
N GLU A 180 6.57 -11.35 8.19
CA GLU A 180 5.63 -11.74 7.13
C GLU A 180 4.87 -10.52 6.57
N LEU A 181 4.42 -9.61 7.42
CA LEU A 181 3.74 -8.38 7.00
C LEU A 181 4.71 -7.43 6.26
N GLU A 182 5.95 -7.29 6.73
CA GLU A 182 6.98 -6.50 6.06
C GLU A 182 7.33 -7.09 4.69
N ALA A 183 7.47 -8.40 4.59
CA ALA A 183 7.76 -9.09 3.33
C ALA A 183 6.61 -8.89 2.32
N ARG A 184 5.36 -9.07 2.75
CA ARG A 184 4.17 -8.87 1.92
C ARG A 184 4.04 -7.44 1.44
N LEU A 185 4.29 -6.45 2.32
CA LEU A 185 4.32 -5.03 1.96
C LEU A 185 5.38 -4.73 0.90
N ASN A 186 6.60 -5.23 1.10
CA ASN A 186 7.70 -5.01 0.16
C ASN A 186 7.41 -5.64 -1.22
N GLU A 187 6.80 -6.82 -1.26
CA GLU A 187 6.38 -7.48 -2.49
C GLU A 187 5.29 -6.68 -3.21
N LEU A 188 4.29 -6.17 -2.48
CA LEU A 188 3.25 -5.31 -3.03
C LEU A 188 3.82 -4.02 -3.61
N LEU A 189 4.70 -3.33 -2.89
CA LEU A 189 5.34 -2.09 -3.38
C LEU A 189 6.21 -2.35 -4.61
N ALA A 190 6.97 -3.45 -4.63
CA ALA A 190 7.75 -3.86 -5.80
C ALA A 190 6.85 -4.14 -7.02
N SER A 191 5.70 -4.81 -6.82
CA SER A 191 4.72 -5.06 -7.87
C SER A 191 4.09 -3.77 -8.39
N CYS A 192 3.81 -2.80 -7.51
CA CYS A 192 3.37 -1.46 -7.92
C CYS A 192 4.44 -0.76 -8.78
N ASP A 193 5.69 -0.78 -8.34
CA ASP A 193 6.81 -0.14 -9.07
C ASP A 193 7.03 -0.78 -10.44
N GLU A 194 6.93 -2.09 -10.57
CA GLU A 194 7.01 -2.79 -11.85
C GLU A 194 5.87 -2.41 -12.80
N LYS A 195 4.63 -2.34 -12.30
CA LYS A 195 3.49 -1.86 -13.09
C LYS A 195 3.63 -0.40 -13.49
N ILE A 196 4.06 0.47 -12.60
CA ILE A 196 4.34 1.88 -12.92
C ILE A 196 5.35 1.97 -14.06
N LYS A 197 6.46 1.25 -13.96
CA LYS A 197 7.51 1.23 -14.99
C LYS A 197 6.98 0.74 -16.34
N THR A 198 6.15 -0.30 -16.33
CA THR A 198 5.52 -0.83 -17.55
C THR A 198 4.57 0.21 -18.17
N LEU A 199 3.70 0.82 -17.38
CA LEU A 199 2.78 1.86 -17.84
C LEU A 199 3.51 3.12 -18.33
N GLU A 200 4.60 3.52 -17.68
CA GLU A 200 5.45 4.63 -18.13
C GLU A 200 6.09 4.35 -19.50
N SER A 201 6.61 3.13 -19.68
CA SER A 201 7.16 2.71 -20.97
C SER A 201 6.11 2.74 -22.08
N LEU A 202 4.91 2.20 -21.83
CA LEU A 202 3.80 2.23 -22.78
C LEU A 202 3.32 3.66 -23.06
N ASN A 203 3.25 4.52 -22.05
CA ASN A 203 2.90 5.93 -22.22
C ASN A 203 3.88 6.66 -23.15
N VAL A 204 5.19 6.42 -22.97
CA VAL A 204 6.22 6.99 -23.86
C VAL A 204 6.08 6.47 -25.29
N GLN A 205 5.80 5.17 -25.47
CA GLN A 205 5.56 4.59 -26.80
C GLN A 205 4.34 5.23 -27.47
N TRP A 206 3.24 5.42 -26.75
CA TRP A 206 2.04 6.10 -27.27
C TRP A 206 2.32 7.57 -27.65
N ILE A 207 3.09 8.30 -26.83
CA ILE A 207 3.47 9.68 -27.15
C ILE A 207 4.29 9.75 -28.44
N ASN A 208 5.27 8.85 -28.59
CA ASN A 208 6.10 8.78 -29.78
C ASN A 208 5.29 8.39 -31.02
N PHE A 209 4.42 7.39 -30.88
CA PHE A 209 3.52 6.95 -31.93
C PHE A 209 2.62 8.11 -32.43
N ASN A 210 1.93 8.80 -31.52
CA ASN A 210 1.06 9.92 -31.86
C ASN A 210 1.82 11.07 -32.53
N ARG A 211 3.06 11.34 -32.08
CA ARG A 211 3.94 12.33 -32.73
C ARG A 211 4.29 11.90 -34.16
N ASN A 212 4.74 10.66 -34.33
CA ASN A 212 5.11 10.13 -35.64
C ASN A 212 3.92 10.15 -36.62
N LEU A 213 2.72 9.78 -36.12
CA LEU A 213 1.49 9.86 -36.92
C LEU A 213 1.15 11.30 -37.33
N SER A 214 1.26 12.27 -36.42
CA SER A 214 1.05 13.68 -36.71
C SER A 214 2.07 14.24 -37.70
N ASP A 215 3.35 13.89 -37.52
CA ASP A 215 4.43 14.29 -38.40
C ASP A 215 4.25 13.72 -39.83
N MET A 216 3.76 12.49 -39.93
CA MET A 216 3.46 11.85 -41.20
C MET A 216 2.31 12.56 -41.94
N LYS A 217 1.22 12.90 -41.22
CA LYS A 217 0.10 13.67 -41.80
C LYS A 217 0.58 15.02 -42.32
N SER A 218 1.36 15.75 -41.53
CA SER A 218 1.91 17.04 -41.92
C SER A 218 2.85 16.96 -43.13
N PHE A 219 3.63 15.85 -43.19
CA PHE A 219 4.47 15.57 -44.36
C PHE A 219 3.63 15.35 -45.61
N VAL A 220 2.58 14.53 -45.56
CA VAL A 220 1.71 14.27 -46.71
C VAL A 220 1.10 15.56 -47.25
N GLU A 221 0.58 16.40 -46.36
CA GLU A 221 0.04 17.71 -46.76
C GLU A 221 1.07 18.61 -47.44
N SER A 222 2.28 18.66 -46.89
CA SER A 222 3.38 19.48 -47.44
C SER A 222 3.86 18.91 -48.78
N ALA A 223 4.01 17.59 -48.87
CA ALA A 223 4.47 16.94 -50.10
C ALA A 223 3.46 17.08 -51.26
N ARG A 224 2.14 17.02 -50.97
CA ARG A 224 1.09 17.33 -51.96
C ARG A 224 1.16 18.78 -52.45
N LYS A 225 1.37 19.73 -51.58
CA LYS A 225 1.56 21.13 -51.96
C LYS A 225 2.79 21.31 -52.85
N ASN A 226 3.91 20.67 -52.50
CA ASN A 226 5.12 20.68 -53.29
C ASN A 226 4.91 20.06 -54.68
N LEU A 227 4.25 18.91 -54.75
CA LEU A 227 3.93 18.24 -56.03
C LEU A 227 3.05 19.13 -56.91
N HIS A 228 2.01 19.76 -56.31
CA HIS A 228 1.17 20.71 -57.01
C HIS A 228 1.97 21.93 -57.56
N GLN A 229 2.91 22.45 -56.81
CA GLN A 229 3.80 23.54 -57.26
C GLN A 229 4.69 23.11 -58.43
N ILE A 230 5.28 21.88 -58.36
CA ILE A 230 6.12 21.32 -59.41
C ILE A 230 5.33 21.17 -60.73
N THR A 231 4.02 20.78 -60.62
CA THR A 231 3.17 20.51 -61.79
C THR A 231 2.54 21.78 -62.38
N SER A 232 2.33 22.86 -61.60
CA SER A 232 1.51 24.04 -61.96
C SER A 232 2.28 25.26 -62.33
N LEU A 233 3.59 25.37 -62.06
CA LEU A 233 4.37 26.60 -62.23
C LEU A 233 5.21 26.59 -63.50
N ASP A 234 5.41 27.77 -64.11
CA ASP A 234 6.42 28.07 -65.10
C ASP A 234 7.81 27.99 -64.48
N MET A 235 8.30 26.77 -64.32
CA MET A 235 9.59 26.48 -63.71
C MET A 235 10.57 25.98 -64.78
N SER A 236 11.86 26.26 -64.61
CA SER A 236 12.86 25.72 -65.52
C SER A 236 12.88 24.19 -65.46
N PRO A 237 13.14 23.47 -66.55
CA PRO A 237 13.21 22.01 -66.55
C PRO A 237 14.18 21.45 -65.51
N ASP A 238 15.34 22.11 -65.32
CA ASP A 238 16.34 21.66 -64.34
C ASP A 238 15.87 21.80 -62.89
N ASP A 239 15.19 22.91 -62.58
CA ASP A 239 14.63 23.13 -61.23
C ASP A 239 13.51 22.14 -60.95
N ARG A 240 12.66 21.90 -61.94
CA ARG A 240 11.58 20.89 -61.84
C ARG A 240 12.14 19.51 -61.60
N LEU A 241 13.17 19.11 -62.35
CA LEU A 241 13.82 17.81 -62.16
C LEU A 241 14.45 17.70 -60.77
N ARG A 242 15.15 18.73 -60.32
CA ARG A 242 15.75 18.73 -59.00
C ARG A 242 14.70 18.63 -57.90
N MET A 243 13.64 19.43 -57.93
CA MET A 243 12.57 19.39 -56.93
C MET A 243 11.81 18.07 -56.95
N THR A 244 11.59 17.49 -58.10
CA THR A 244 10.95 16.14 -58.21
C THR A 244 11.82 15.05 -57.57
N ARG A 245 13.13 15.06 -57.82
CA ARG A 245 14.07 14.13 -57.19
C ARG A 245 14.15 14.30 -55.68
N ASP A 246 14.19 15.55 -55.22
CA ASP A 246 14.21 15.85 -53.78
C ASP A 246 12.92 15.33 -53.09
N LEU A 247 11.76 15.57 -53.70
CA LEU A 247 10.48 15.09 -53.21
C LEU A 247 10.42 13.55 -53.22
N GLN A 248 10.90 12.89 -54.30
CA GLN A 248 10.98 11.46 -54.43
C GLN A 248 11.82 10.81 -53.31
N ASN A 249 12.98 11.42 -53.02
CA ASN A 249 13.83 10.96 -51.90
C ASN A 249 13.15 11.14 -50.58
N GLN A 250 12.48 12.25 -50.32
CA GLN A 250 11.74 12.52 -49.07
C GLN A 250 10.61 11.49 -48.91
N VAL A 251 9.82 11.21 -49.94
CA VAL A 251 8.74 10.19 -49.90
C VAL A 251 9.32 8.81 -49.59
N LYS A 252 10.42 8.46 -50.26
CA LYS A 252 11.08 7.16 -50.05
C LYS A 252 11.60 6.98 -48.61
N ASP A 253 12.15 8.06 -48.01
CA ASP A 253 12.58 8.01 -46.62
C ASP A 253 11.38 7.87 -45.65
N ARG A 254 10.28 8.55 -45.98
CA ARG A 254 9.04 8.45 -45.16
C ARG A 254 8.34 7.11 -45.27
N MET A 255 8.51 6.36 -46.35
CA MET A 255 8.03 4.98 -46.45
C MET A 255 8.65 4.08 -45.38
N LYS A 256 9.91 4.28 -45.01
CA LYS A 256 10.52 3.55 -43.88
C LYS A 256 9.88 3.91 -42.56
N THR A 257 9.69 5.22 -42.34
CA THR A 257 9.00 5.72 -41.12
C THR A 257 7.57 5.18 -41.03
N LEU A 258 6.88 5.01 -42.16
CA LEU A 258 5.54 4.42 -42.22
C LEU A 258 5.56 2.97 -41.75
N GLN A 259 6.54 2.15 -42.20
CA GLN A 259 6.70 0.77 -41.75
C GLN A 259 6.95 0.68 -40.24
N ASP A 260 7.73 1.57 -39.68
CA ASP A 260 7.94 1.64 -38.24
C ASP A 260 6.64 2.02 -37.50
N LEU A 261 5.88 2.97 -38.02
CA LEU A 261 4.58 3.37 -37.49
C LEU A 261 3.57 2.23 -37.50
N GLU A 262 3.51 1.43 -38.58
CA GLU A 262 2.66 0.24 -38.70
C GLU A 262 3.03 -0.83 -37.67
N ARG A 263 4.32 -1.07 -37.49
CA ARG A 263 4.81 -2.02 -36.46
C ARG A 263 4.47 -1.56 -35.05
N ASP A 264 4.67 -0.29 -34.75
CA ASP A 264 4.31 0.30 -33.45
C ASP A 264 2.80 0.23 -33.20
N ALA A 265 1.98 0.48 -34.22
CA ALA A 265 0.54 0.31 -34.18
C ALA A 265 0.14 -1.13 -33.86
N GLN A 266 0.73 -2.12 -34.55
CA GLN A 266 0.48 -3.53 -34.28
C GLN A 266 0.81 -3.91 -32.83
N TYR A 267 1.92 -3.43 -32.31
CA TYR A 267 2.33 -3.68 -30.93
C TYR A 267 1.37 -3.05 -29.92
N LEU A 268 1.03 -1.76 -30.10
CA LEU A 268 0.16 -1.02 -29.19
C LEU A 268 -1.30 -1.53 -29.20
N PHE A 269 -1.74 -2.11 -30.32
CA PHE A 269 -3.13 -2.56 -30.51
C PHE A 269 -3.31 -4.07 -30.35
N SER A 270 -2.23 -4.85 -30.18
CA SER A 270 -2.25 -6.32 -30.25
C SER A 270 -3.20 -7.01 -29.28
N ASP A 271 -3.51 -6.37 -28.14
CA ASP A 271 -4.42 -6.92 -27.12
C ASP A 271 -5.50 -5.92 -26.68
N SER A 272 -5.69 -4.84 -27.44
CA SER A 272 -6.73 -3.86 -27.12
C SER A 272 -8.08 -4.39 -27.58
N VAL A 273 -8.93 -4.68 -26.62
CA VAL A 273 -10.33 -5.04 -26.86
C VAL A 273 -11.07 -3.80 -27.37
N ASN A 274 -11.57 -3.83 -28.60
CA ASN A 274 -12.59 -2.95 -29.24
C ASN A 274 -12.91 -1.63 -28.49
N LEU A 275 -11.89 -0.80 -28.25
CA LEU A 275 -12.11 0.54 -27.75
C LEU A 275 -12.26 1.47 -28.96
N ALA A 276 -13.32 2.28 -28.98
CA ALA A 276 -13.61 3.20 -30.08
C ALA A 276 -12.42 4.14 -30.40
N GLU A 277 -11.64 4.54 -29.37
CA GLU A 277 -10.42 5.35 -29.51
C GLU A 277 -9.32 4.62 -30.31
N VAL A 278 -9.14 3.31 -30.06
CA VAL A 278 -8.15 2.49 -30.78
C VAL A 278 -8.58 2.27 -32.21
N GLU A 279 -9.86 2.07 -32.46
CA GLU A 279 -10.40 1.87 -33.81
C GLU A 279 -10.27 3.16 -34.65
N ASP A 280 -10.54 4.33 -34.06
CA ASP A 280 -10.33 5.63 -34.72
C ASP A 280 -8.85 5.83 -35.12
N ILE A 281 -7.92 5.48 -34.24
CA ILE A 281 -6.48 5.57 -34.53
C ILE A 281 -6.06 4.57 -35.62
N LYS A 282 -6.59 3.35 -35.65
CA LYS A 282 -6.35 2.38 -36.73
C LYS A 282 -6.79 2.95 -38.09
N VAL A 283 -7.98 3.55 -38.14
CA VAL A 283 -8.48 4.21 -39.35
C VAL A 283 -7.54 5.33 -39.79
N GLN A 284 -7.05 6.15 -38.84
CA GLN A 284 -6.11 7.22 -39.15
C GLN A 284 -4.77 6.71 -39.70
N VAL A 285 -4.23 5.61 -39.15
CA VAL A 285 -3.00 4.98 -39.66
C VAL A 285 -3.20 4.46 -41.08
N GLU A 286 -4.32 3.74 -41.35
CA GLU A 286 -4.61 3.21 -42.68
C GLU A 286 -4.80 4.36 -43.68
N THR A 287 -5.52 5.43 -43.31
CA THR A 287 -5.68 6.61 -44.16
C THR A 287 -4.33 7.22 -44.55
N VAL A 288 -3.44 7.44 -43.58
CA VAL A 288 -2.10 8.00 -43.83
C VAL A 288 -1.28 7.06 -44.74
N LYS A 289 -1.39 5.75 -44.50
CA LYS A 289 -0.72 4.74 -45.34
C LYS A 289 -1.17 4.81 -46.80
N GLU A 290 -2.48 4.86 -47.05
CA GLU A 290 -3.04 5.04 -48.38
C GLU A 290 -2.58 6.33 -49.02
N GLU A 291 -2.60 7.44 -48.28
CA GLU A 291 -2.16 8.75 -48.74
C GLU A 291 -0.68 8.79 -49.13
N VAL A 292 0.20 8.16 -48.35
CA VAL A 292 1.64 8.07 -48.64
C VAL A 292 1.89 7.19 -49.85
N ASN A 293 1.17 6.08 -50.00
CA ASN A 293 1.31 5.20 -51.19
C ASN A 293 0.83 5.88 -52.46
N VAL A 294 -0.29 6.60 -52.43
CA VAL A 294 -0.77 7.41 -53.56
C VAL A 294 0.25 8.47 -53.94
N LEU A 295 0.76 9.21 -52.96
CA LEU A 295 1.76 10.22 -53.16
C LEU A 295 3.06 9.67 -53.75
N HIS A 296 3.49 8.49 -53.31
CA HIS A 296 4.65 7.80 -53.90
C HIS A 296 4.45 7.49 -55.37
N THR A 297 3.28 6.94 -55.74
CA THR A 297 2.94 6.64 -57.14
C THR A 297 2.86 7.89 -58.01
N GLU A 298 2.20 8.94 -57.50
CA GLU A 298 2.08 10.23 -58.23
C GLU A 298 3.45 10.88 -58.49
N VAL A 299 4.37 10.84 -57.53
CA VAL A 299 5.73 11.40 -57.66
C VAL A 299 6.58 10.55 -58.63
N ASP A 300 6.46 9.22 -58.56
CA ASP A 300 7.18 8.33 -59.48
C ASP A 300 6.68 8.47 -60.94
N ASP A 301 5.37 8.53 -61.13
CA ASP A 301 4.77 8.78 -62.44
C ASP A 301 5.19 10.15 -63.02
N HIS A 302 5.22 11.19 -62.17
CA HIS A 302 5.69 12.51 -62.58
C HIS A 302 7.18 12.48 -62.95
N SER A 303 8.00 11.77 -62.20
CA SER A 303 9.43 11.57 -62.49
C SER A 303 9.67 10.83 -63.82
N ALA A 304 8.87 9.78 -64.10
CA ALA A 304 8.98 8.96 -65.31
C ALA A 304 8.55 9.70 -66.60
N ASN A 305 7.60 10.64 -66.48
CA ASN A 305 7.04 11.39 -67.58
C ASN A 305 7.81 12.68 -67.92
N GLN A 306 8.89 12.99 -67.22
CA GLN A 306 9.77 14.13 -67.54
C GLN A 306 10.62 13.77 -68.75
N PRO A 307 10.60 14.57 -69.83
CA PRO A 307 11.43 14.28 -71.00
C PRO A 307 12.90 14.30 -70.60
N LEU A 308 13.59 13.20 -70.87
CA LEU A 308 15.06 13.17 -70.91
C LEU A 308 15.49 14.04 -72.07
N GLU A 309 15.67 15.34 -71.83
CA GLU A 309 16.35 16.18 -72.80
C GLU A 309 17.83 15.78 -72.78
N ALA A 310 18.24 15.23 -73.94
CA ALA A 310 19.59 14.81 -74.29
C ALA A 310 20.52 16.02 -74.48
#